data_5a38d909237eea85e661122a7341a212
#
_entry.id   5a38d909237eea85e661122a7341a212
#
_cell.length_a   1.000
_cell.length_b   1.000
_cell.length_c   1.000
_cell.angle_alpha   90.00
_cell.angle_beta   90.00
_cell.angle_gamma   90.00
#
_symmetry.space_group_name_H-M   'P 1'
#
loop_
_entity.id
_entity.type
_entity.pdbx_description
1 polymer ?
#
loop_
_entity_poly.entity_id
_entity_poly.type
_entity_poly.pdbx_seq_one_letter_code
_entity_poly.pdbx_strand_id
1 'polypeptide(L)'
;TPQLVADMCGALGVKSFRMLLHLSWVFDHDAEGNLIFKEDNLQKFKDYAALLTEKGVRNIMLTNAAYMYPYGCTRSHWKAVPEPGTELYIKFMQQIEDSYKMLAAAFPDVTQFEVGNELNAPKGHNLCKDGFRDGATAEENAPFIFTTSEQALVTADICYYANRGVKAANPKAKVVAPGLYMVDIPETKAYLSAIYDHIVSGKLPSTSMEGGKRKLAADTDPSHYFEYLNWHPYIHEKHTLSWLAMNESLYQIAVDHGDAGRKIIISEFGYFDSYLERREELIADVCVPAIVALTERLQTIESVYMFRMFNWTSAGSTVVETE
;
A
#
# COMPACT_ATOMS: atom_id res chain seq x y z
N THR A 1 -2.21 -23.27 1.38
CA THR A 1 -3.44 -23.03 2.17
C THR A 1 -3.14 -22.08 3.33
N PRO A 2 -4.13 -21.32 3.86
CA PRO A 2 -3.95 -20.46 5.03
C PRO A 2 -3.34 -21.22 6.23
N GLN A 3 -3.75 -22.46 6.47
CA GLN A 3 -3.21 -23.30 7.53
C GLN A 3 -1.70 -23.52 7.39
N LEU A 4 -1.22 -23.89 6.21
CA LEU A 4 0.20 -24.11 5.95
C LEU A 4 1.03 -22.84 6.23
N VAL A 5 0.55 -21.69 5.75
CA VAL A 5 1.24 -20.40 5.99
C VAL A 5 1.29 -20.06 7.47
N ALA A 6 0.19 -20.25 8.20
CA ALA A 6 0.15 -19.99 9.64
C ALA A 6 1.06 -20.95 10.43
N ASP A 7 1.09 -22.23 10.08
CA ASP A 7 1.99 -23.21 10.69
C ASP A 7 3.46 -22.86 10.46
N MET A 8 3.81 -22.42 9.26
CA MET A 8 5.17 -21.94 8.96
C MET A 8 5.51 -20.65 9.73
N CYS A 9 4.58 -19.70 9.83
CA CYS A 9 4.76 -18.53 10.67
C CYS A 9 5.05 -18.91 12.13
N GLY A 10 4.31 -19.87 12.65
CA GLY A 10 4.54 -20.41 14.00
C GLY A 10 5.91 -21.07 14.16
N ALA A 11 6.29 -21.95 13.22
CA ALA A 11 7.56 -22.66 13.23
C ALA A 11 8.78 -21.71 13.14
N LEU A 12 8.66 -20.66 12.33
CA LEU A 12 9.70 -19.63 12.15
C LEU A 12 9.67 -18.53 13.22
N GLY A 13 8.69 -18.53 14.11
CA GLY A 13 8.55 -17.50 15.13
C GLY A 13 8.20 -16.11 14.59
N VAL A 14 7.54 -16.03 13.43
CA VAL A 14 7.12 -14.78 12.79
C VAL A 14 6.24 -13.98 13.73
N LYS A 15 6.53 -12.67 13.88
CA LYS A 15 5.78 -11.76 14.76
C LYS A 15 4.89 -10.80 14.02
N SER A 16 5.21 -10.49 12.77
CA SER A 16 4.45 -9.57 11.93
C SER A 16 4.14 -10.22 10.58
N PHE A 17 2.93 -10.04 10.10
CA PHE A 17 2.45 -10.61 8.84
C PHE A 17 1.71 -9.56 8.02
N ARG A 18 2.08 -9.42 6.75
CA ARG A 18 1.41 -8.56 5.78
C ARG A 18 0.39 -9.39 5.01
N MET A 19 -0.89 -9.10 5.23
CA MET A 19 -2.00 -9.82 4.64
C MET A 19 -2.65 -8.98 3.54
N LEU A 20 -2.57 -9.46 2.30
CA LEU A 20 -3.22 -8.82 1.17
C LEU A 20 -4.73 -9.04 1.24
N LEU A 21 -5.47 -7.95 1.31
CA LEU A 21 -6.92 -7.92 1.30
C LEU A 21 -7.39 -6.79 0.38
N HIS A 22 -7.74 -7.10 -0.86
CA HIS A 22 -8.33 -6.11 -1.75
C HIS A 22 -9.75 -5.74 -1.31
N LEU A 23 -10.05 -4.45 -1.27
CA LEU A 23 -11.40 -3.98 -0.90
C LEU A 23 -12.47 -4.60 -1.79
N SER A 24 -12.22 -4.73 -3.09
CA SER A 24 -13.14 -5.37 -4.04
C SER A 24 -13.40 -6.85 -3.77
N TRP A 25 -12.59 -7.52 -2.95
CA TRP A 25 -12.83 -8.92 -2.57
C TRP A 25 -13.84 -9.05 -1.45
N VAL A 26 -13.88 -8.07 -0.54
CA VAL A 26 -14.68 -8.15 0.68
C VAL A 26 -15.88 -7.19 0.68
N PHE A 27 -15.94 -6.26 -0.27
CA PHE A 27 -17.06 -5.33 -0.39
C PHE A 27 -17.87 -5.54 -1.66
N ASP A 28 -19.15 -5.18 -1.56
CA ASP A 28 -20.10 -5.03 -2.64
C ASP A 28 -21.03 -3.83 -2.36
N HIS A 29 -22.02 -3.61 -3.22
CA HIS A 29 -23.09 -2.66 -2.99
C HIS A 29 -24.42 -3.38 -2.93
N ASP A 30 -25.33 -2.92 -2.07
CA ASP A 30 -26.71 -3.35 -2.11
C ASP A 30 -27.49 -2.68 -3.24
N ALA A 31 -28.79 -2.98 -3.35
CA ALA A 31 -29.65 -2.43 -4.40
C ALA A 31 -29.84 -0.92 -4.30
N GLU A 32 -29.68 -0.34 -3.12
CA GLU A 32 -29.76 1.08 -2.83
C GLU A 32 -28.40 1.80 -3.02
N GLY A 33 -27.33 1.04 -3.28
CA GLY A 33 -25.98 1.55 -3.50
C GLY A 33 -25.17 1.76 -2.23
N ASN A 34 -25.61 1.25 -1.10
CA ASN A 34 -24.82 1.29 0.14
C ASN A 34 -23.70 0.24 0.08
N LEU A 35 -22.55 0.59 0.64
CA LEU A 35 -21.44 -0.34 0.76
C LEU A 35 -21.76 -1.43 1.80
N ILE A 36 -21.64 -2.68 1.40
CA ILE A 36 -21.88 -3.85 2.24
C ILE A 36 -20.71 -4.83 2.17
N PHE A 37 -20.59 -5.70 3.18
CA PHE A 37 -19.61 -6.78 3.12
C PHE A 37 -20.14 -7.98 2.31
N LYS A 38 -19.22 -8.61 1.58
CA LYS A 38 -19.35 -10.01 1.11
C LYS A 38 -19.02 -10.90 2.30
N GLU A 39 -20.00 -11.22 3.11
CA GLU A 39 -19.80 -11.84 4.44
C GLU A 39 -18.95 -13.11 4.40
N ASP A 40 -19.17 -14.01 3.44
CA ASP A 40 -18.39 -15.24 3.29
C ASP A 40 -16.90 -14.96 3.05
N ASN A 41 -16.59 -13.90 2.28
CA ASN A 41 -15.21 -13.54 2.00
C ASN A 41 -14.59 -12.83 3.21
N LEU A 42 -15.31 -11.92 3.83
CA LEU A 42 -14.86 -11.28 5.07
C LEU A 42 -14.53 -12.31 6.14
N GLN A 43 -15.39 -13.32 6.32
CA GLN A 43 -15.18 -14.37 7.32
C GLN A 43 -13.89 -15.16 7.06
N LYS A 44 -13.60 -15.51 5.79
CA LYS A 44 -12.33 -16.19 5.44
C LYS A 44 -11.09 -15.39 5.86
N PHE A 45 -11.13 -14.06 5.71
CA PHE A 45 -10.00 -13.21 6.15
C PHE A 45 -9.92 -13.11 7.67
N LYS A 46 -11.07 -13.06 8.37
CA LYS A 46 -11.11 -13.09 9.83
C LYS A 46 -10.56 -14.43 10.38
N ASP A 47 -10.97 -15.53 9.80
CA ASP A 47 -10.48 -16.85 10.17
C ASP A 47 -8.97 -16.99 9.94
N TYR A 48 -8.48 -16.42 8.84
CA TYR A 48 -7.05 -16.42 8.55
C TYR A 48 -6.27 -15.54 9.55
N ALA A 49 -6.77 -14.36 9.88
CA ALA A 49 -6.15 -13.51 10.89
C ALA A 49 -6.12 -14.17 12.28
N ALA A 50 -7.22 -14.82 12.67
CA ALA A 50 -7.30 -15.58 13.92
C ALA A 50 -6.28 -16.73 13.96
N LEU A 51 -6.16 -17.48 12.86
CA LEU A 51 -5.21 -18.57 12.72
C LEU A 51 -3.75 -18.09 12.83
N LEU A 52 -3.40 -16.99 12.18
CA LEU A 52 -2.08 -16.37 12.31
C LEU A 52 -1.78 -15.96 13.77
N THR A 53 -2.77 -15.38 14.44
CA THR A 53 -2.67 -14.96 15.85
C THR A 53 -2.47 -16.16 16.76
N GLU A 54 -3.20 -17.26 16.55
CA GLU A 54 -3.03 -18.52 17.26
C GLU A 54 -1.60 -19.07 17.15
N LYS A 55 -0.98 -18.92 15.98
CA LYS A 55 0.41 -19.34 15.74
C LYS A 55 1.47 -18.35 16.24
N GLY A 56 1.07 -17.29 16.92
CA GLY A 56 1.97 -16.34 17.58
C GLY A 56 2.36 -15.10 16.78
N VAL A 57 1.70 -14.86 15.64
CA VAL A 57 1.77 -13.57 14.93
C VAL A 57 1.03 -12.52 15.78
N ARG A 58 1.69 -11.43 16.09
CA ARG A 58 1.17 -10.38 16.98
C ARG A 58 0.71 -9.14 16.23
N ASN A 59 1.32 -8.87 15.07
CA ASN A 59 1.03 -7.71 14.25
C ASN A 59 0.58 -8.17 12.87
N ILE A 60 -0.67 -7.92 12.54
CA ILE A 60 -1.19 -8.15 11.20
C ILE A 60 -1.36 -6.77 10.55
N MET A 61 -0.75 -6.58 9.39
CA MET A 61 -0.96 -5.43 8.53
C MET A 61 -1.87 -5.83 7.38
N LEU A 62 -3.00 -5.17 7.25
CA LEU A 62 -3.87 -5.33 6.09
C LEU A 62 -3.40 -4.42 4.96
N THR A 63 -3.19 -5.01 3.80
CA THR A 63 -2.72 -4.30 2.60
C THR A 63 -3.78 -4.34 1.52
N ASN A 64 -4.07 -3.19 0.92
CA ASN A 64 -4.97 -3.08 -0.22
C ASN A 64 -4.21 -2.64 -1.48
N ALA A 65 -4.61 -3.20 -2.64
CA ALA A 65 -4.13 -2.74 -3.95
C ALA A 65 -5.27 -2.56 -4.97
N ALA A 66 -6.52 -2.83 -4.58
CA ALA A 66 -7.68 -2.68 -5.45
C ALA A 66 -8.86 -2.06 -4.70
N TYR A 67 -9.22 -0.85 -5.09
CA TYR A 67 -10.29 -0.08 -4.46
C TYR A 67 -11.67 -0.45 -5.04
N MET A 68 -12.71 -0.19 -4.25
CA MET A 68 -14.08 -0.22 -4.74
C MET A 68 -14.36 1.00 -5.63
N TYR A 69 -15.20 0.82 -6.63
CA TYR A 69 -15.65 1.90 -7.49
C TYR A 69 -17.09 2.31 -7.12
N PRO A 70 -17.49 3.57 -7.24
CA PRO A 70 -18.82 4.02 -6.83
C PRO A 70 -19.96 3.25 -7.52
N TYR A 71 -21.04 3.02 -6.78
CA TYR A 71 -22.22 2.30 -7.24
C TYR A 71 -22.80 2.90 -8.53
N GLY A 72 -23.25 2.02 -9.42
CA GLY A 72 -23.84 2.43 -10.68
C GLY A 72 -22.88 2.99 -11.73
N CYS A 73 -21.58 3.08 -11.40
CA CYS A 73 -20.55 3.56 -12.31
C CYS A 73 -19.71 2.40 -12.84
N THR A 74 -19.42 2.43 -14.13
CA THR A 74 -18.54 1.47 -14.78
C THR A 74 -17.13 2.04 -14.84
N ARG A 75 -16.14 1.26 -14.46
CA ARG A 75 -14.73 1.58 -14.66
C ARG A 75 -14.15 0.76 -15.81
N SER A 76 -13.22 1.35 -16.53
CA SER A 76 -12.56 0.69 -17.65
C SER A 76 -11.57 -0.40 -17.22
N HIS A 77 -10.99 -0.24 -16.03
CA HIS A 77 -9.95 -1.12 -15.50
C HIS A 77 -10.04 -1.18 -13.98
N TRP A 78 -9.68 -2.31 -13.37
CA TRP A 78 -9.77 -2.50 -11.89
C TRP A 78 -8.87 -1.57 -11.07
N LYS A 79 -7.87 -0.95 -11.70
CA LYS A 79 -6.96 0.07 -11.13
C LYS A 79 -7.36 1.49 -11.51
N ALA A 80 -8.42 1.65 -12.30
CA ALA A 80 -8.85 2.97 -12.73
C ALA A 80 -9.40 3.78 -11.56
N VAL A 81 -9.03 5.05 -11.55
CA VAL A 81 -9.48 6.06 -10.59
C VAL A 81 -10.15 7.17 -11.38
N PRO A 82 -11.29 7.69 -10.91
CA PRO A 82 -11.94 8.82 -11.55
C PRO A 82 -11.02 10.05 -11.64
N GLU A 83 -11.26 10.91 -12.62
CA GLU A 83 -10.48 12.14 -12.81
C GLU A 83 -10.62 13.05 -11.57
N PRO A 84 -9.50 13.51 -10.96
CA PRO A 84 -9.53 14.44 -9.84
C PRO A 84 -10.35 15.70 -10.13
N GLY A 85 -11.10 16.17 -9.13
CA GLY A 85 -11.98 17.35 -9.27
C GLY A 85 -13.37 17.07 -9.83
N THR A 86 -13.66 15.82 -10.25
CA THR A 86 -15.01 15.43 -10.69
C THR A 86 -15.89 14.98 -9.53
N GLU A 87 -17.21 15.03 -9.70
CA GLU A 87 -18.15 14.50 -8.70
C GLU A 87 -17.92 13.01 -8.45
N LEU A 88 -17.59 12.26 -9.48
CA LEU A 88 -17.29 10.83 -9.36
C LEU A 88 -16.05 10.58 -8.50
N TYR A 89 -15.02 11.41 -8.63
CA TYR A 89 -13.82 11.33 -7.79
C TYR A 89 -14.15 11.58 -6.31
N ILE A 90 -15.02 12.56 -6.03
CA ILE A 90 -15.45 12.86 -4.66
C ILE A 90 -16.19 11.65 -4.05
N LYS A 91 -17.09 11.04 -4.82
CA LYS A 91 -17.80 9.80 -4.41
C LYS A 91 -16.83 8.66 -4.18
N PHE A 92 -15.82 8.52 -5.04
CA PHE A 92 -14.78 7.51 -4.91
C PHE A 92 -13.97 7.68 -3.62
N MET A 93 -13.55 8.90 -3.30
CA MET A 93 -12.82 9.19 -2.05
C MET A 93 -13.70 8.98 -0.81
N GLN A 94 -14.97 9.34 -0.86
CA GLN A 94 -15.91 9.04 0.23
C GLN A 94 -16.03 7.54 0.45
N GLN A 95 -16.11 6.77 -0.63
CA GLN A 95 -16.19 5.31 -0.53
C GLN A 95 -14.90 4.69 0.02
N ILE A 96 -13.73 5.28 -0.24
CA ILE A 96 -12.48 4.88 0.41
C ILE A 96 -12.59 5.08 1.92
N GLU A 97 -13.03 6.26 2.38
CA GLU A 97 -13.23 6.54 3.81
C GLU A 97 -14.17 5.50 4.45
N ASP A 98 -15.33 5.27 3.84
CA ASP A 98 -16.33 4.35 4.36
C ASP A 98 -15.81 2.89 4.38
N SER A 99 -15.11 2.46 3.31
CA SER A 99 -14.50 1.13 3.25
C SER A 99 -13.49 0.90 4.38
N TYR A 100 -12.59 1.84 4.60
CA TYR A 100 -11.58 1.71 5.66
C TYR A 100 -12.19 1.83 7.06
N LYS A 101 -13.24 2.63 7.24
CA LYS A 101 -14.00 2.67 8.49
C LYS A 101 -14.64 1.33 8.81
N MET A 102 -15.33 0.73 7.84
CA MET A 102 -15.97 -0.58 8.00
C MET A 102 -14.92 -1.67 8.23
N LEU A 103 -13.81 -1.64 7.47
CA LEU A 103 -12.74 -2.63 7.60
C LEU A 103 -12.07 -2.55 8.98
N ALA A 104 -11.75 -1.35 9.47
CA ALA A 104 -11.16 -1.16 10.79
C ALA A 104 -12.10 -1.58 11.93
N ALA A 105 -13.41 -1.42 11.75
CA ALA A 105 -14.41 -1.94 12.69
C ALA A 105 -14.51 -3.48 12.65
N ALA A 106 -14.36 -4.08 11.45
CA ALA A 106 -14.43 -5.53 11.26
C ALA A 106 -13.19 -6.29 11.77
N PHE A 107 -12.04 -5.59 11.86
CA PHE A 107 -10.76 -6.13 12.33
C PHE A 107 -10.21 -5.30 13.50
N PRO A 108 -10.84 -5.33 14.68
CA PRO A 108 -10.47 -4.45 15.81
C PRO A 108 -9.06 -4.70 16.35
N ASP A 109 -8.53 -5.91 16.15
CA ASP A 109 -7.20 -6.32 16.60
C ASP A 109 -6.09 -6.03 15.57
N VAL A 110 -6.47 -5.63 14.36
CA VAL A 110 -5.50 -5.18 13.35
C VAL A 110 -5.03 -3.78 13.68
N THR A 111 -3.73 -3.63 13.79
CA THR A 111 -3.10 -2.37 14.22
C THR A 111 -2.53 -1.54 13.08
N GLN A 112 -2.42 -2.09 11.87
CA GLN A 112 -1.81 -1.45 10.72
C GLN A 112 -2.62 -1.67 9.45
N PHE A 113 -2.88 -0.58 8.72
CA PHE A 113 -3.58 -0.58 7.44
C PHE A 113 -2.70 0.09 6.38
N GLU A 114 -2.14 -0.70 5.48
CA GLU A 114 -1.41 -0.21 4.31
C GLU A 114 -2.41 0.12 3.20
N VAL A 115 -2.49 1.38 2.83
CA VAL A 115 -3.62 1.88 2.03
C VAL A 115 -3.43 1.79 0.52
N GLY A 116 -2.37 1.15 0.08
CA GLY A 116 -2.10 0.89 -1.34
C GLY A 116 -0.81 0.08 -1.49
N ASN A 117 -0.62 -0.49 -2.67
CA ASN A 117 0.60 -1.22 -3.02
C ASN A 117 1.18 -0.65 -4.30
N GLU A 118 2.39 -0.11 -4.24
CA GLU A 118 3.17 0.37 -5.39
C GLU A 118 2.38 1.30 -6.32
N LEU A 119 1.66 2.26 -5.73
CA LEU A 119 0.83 3.18 -6.50
C LEU A 119 1.63 4.07 -7.46
N ASN A 120 2.95 4.17 -7.26
CA ASN A 120 3.90 4.85 -8.14
C ASN A 120 4.47 3.96 -9.25
N ALA A 121 4.06 2.72 -9.35
CA ALA A 121 4.56 1.84 -10.42
C ALA A 121 4.22 2.41 -11.80
N PRO A 122 5.17 2.34 -12.76
CA PRO A 122 5.06 3.01 -14.04
C PRO A 122 3.93 2.44 -14.92
N LYS A 123 3.50 3.22 -15.91
CA LYS A 123 2.62 2.79 -17.02
C LYS A 123 1.23 2.27 -16.58
N GLY A 124 0.63 2.91 -15.58
CA GLY A 124 -0.72 2.54 -15.14
C GLY A 124 -0.81 1.17 -14.43
N HIS A 125 0.32 0.59 -14.01
CA HIS A 125 0.31 -0.71 -13.35
C HIS A 125 -0.48 -0.74 -12.05
N ASN A 126 -0.56 0.36 -11.30
CA ASN A 126 -1.26 0.40 -10.02
C ASN A 126 -2.23 1.57 -9.84
N LEU A 127 -2.13 2.62 -10.64
CA LEU A 127 -3.15 3.67 -10.79
C LEU A 127 -3.21 4.12 -12.24
N CYS A 128 -4.41 4.24 -12.79
CA CYS A 128 -4.66 4.78 -14.12
C CYS A 128 -5.97 5.58 -14.12
N LYS A 129 -6.16 6.42 -15.14
CA LYS A 129 -7.43 7.11 -15.40
C LYS A 129 -8.42 6.16 -16.06
N ASP A 130 -9.71 6.46 -15.94
CA ASP A 130 -10.72 5.76 -16.70
C ASP A 130 -10.47 5.87 -18.22
N GLY A 131 -10.64 4.77 -18.92
CA GLY A 131 -10.28 4.64 -20.33
C GLY A 131 -9.04 3.78 -20.58
N PHE A 132 -8.22 3.53 -19.56
CA PHE A 132 -7.10 2.58 -19.67
C PHE A 132 -7.62 1.16 -19.99
N ARG A 133 -6.90 0.45 -20.86
CA ARG A 133 -7.29 -0.92 -21.27
C ARG A 133 -6.06 -1.84 -21.32
N ASP A 134 -6.19 -3.02 -20.73
CA ASP A 134 -5.21 -4.07 -20.91
C ASP A 134 -5.15 -4.50 -22.38
N GLY A 135 -3.95 -4.71 -22.88
CA GLY A 135 -3.70 -5.11 -24.26
C GLY A 135 -3.75 -3.99 -25.31
N ALA A 136 -4.13 -2.77 -24.95
CA ALA A 136 -3.96 -1.62 -25.81
C ALA A 136 -2.49 -1.21 -25.91
N THR A 137 -2.13 -0.53 -27.00
CA THR A 137 -0.77 -0.01 -27.20
C THR A 137 -0.44 1.09 -26.19
N ALA A 138 0.86 1.38 -26.03
CA ALA A 138 1.29 2.48 -25.17
C ALA A 138 0.73 3.83 -25.62
N GLU A 139 0.59 4.07 -26.93
CA GLU A 139 0.02 5.29 -27.51
C GLU A 139 -1.46 5.42 -27.20
N GLU A 140 -2.23 4.33 -27.32
CA GLU A 140 -3.65 4.31 -26.99
C GLU A 140 -3.92 4.56 -25.50
N ASN A 141 -3.05 4.04 -24.63
CA ASN A 141 -3.18 4.20 -23.19
C ASN A 141 -2.54 5.49 -22.64
N ALA A 142 -1.71 6.20 -23.41
CA ALA A 142 -1.01 7.40 -22.95
C ALA A 142 -1.93 8.48 -22.31
N PRO A 143 -3.13 8.78 -22.85
CA PRO A 143 -4.04 9.75 -22.23
C PRO A 143 -4.59 9.33 -20.87
N PHE A 144 -4.53 8.02 -20.54
CA PHE A 144 -5.10 7.43 -19.35
C PHE A 144 -4.04 7.09 -18.29
N ILE A 145 -2.78 7.48 -18.52
CA ILE A 145 -1.70 7.38 -17.54
C ILE A 145 -1.60 8.69 -16.79
N PHE A 146 -1.55 8.63 -15.49
CA PHE A 146 -1.28 9.79 -14.65
C PHE A 146 0.16 10.26 -14.82
N THR A 147 0.39 11.57 -14.82
CA THR A 147 1.72 12.13 -14.55
C THR A 147 2.12 11.81 -13.11
N THR A 148 3.41 11.84 -12.81
CA THR A 148 3.93 11.62 -11.45
C THR A 148 3.24 12.53 -10.42
N SER A 149 3.02 13.79 -10.74
CA SER A 149 2.36 14.75 -9.86
C SER A 149 0.88 14.44 -9.66
N GLU A 150 0.13 14.09 -10.71
CA GLU A 150 -1.28 13.69 -10.60
C GLU A 150 -1.42 12.40 -9.77
N GLN A 151 -0.54 11.43 -10.00
CA GLN A 151 -0.53 10.17 -9.28
C GLN A 151 -0.22 10.38 -7.79
N ALA A 152 0.74 11.25 -7.47
CA ALA A 152 1.09 11.62 -6.11
C ALA A 152 -0.08 12.31 -5.38
N LEU A 153 -0.79 13.20 -6.07
CA LEU A 153 -1.97 13.87 -5.57
C LEU A 153 -3.09 12.87 -5.23
N VAL A 154 -3.40 11.96 -6.16
CA VAL A 154 -4.41 10.91 -5.93
C VAL A 154 -4.01 10.03 -4.75
N THR A 155 -2.73 9.70 -4.62
CA THR A 155 -2.21 8.91 -3.51
C THR A 155 -2.34 9.61 -2.17
N ALA A 156 -2.02 10.91 -2.10
CA ALA A 156 -2.22 11.70 -0.89
C ALA A 156 -3.70 11.73 -0.48
N ASP A 157 -4.60 11.96 -1.44
CA ASP A 157 -6.05 11.93 -1.16
C ASP A 157 -6.49 10.55 -0.65
N ILE A 158 -6.06 9.45 -1.26
CA ILE A 158 -6.35 8.09 -0.79
C ILE A 158 -5.89 7.91 0.66
N CYS A 159 -4.65 8.31 0.96
CA CYS A 159 -4.12 8.22 2.33
C CYS A 159 -4.97 9.02 3.32
N TYR A 160 -5.34 10.24 2.98
CA TYR A 160 -6.15 11.12 3.85
C TYR A 160 -7.52 10.52 4.17
N TYR A 161 -8.25 10.08 3.15
CA TYR A 161 -9.58 9.50 3.34
C TYR A 161 -9.54 8.16 4.05
N ALA A 162 -8.57 7.31 3.72
CA ALA A 162 -8.37 6.05 4.42
C ALA A 162 -8.02 6.27 5.90
N ASN A 163 -7.14 7.25 6.21
CA ASN A 163 -6.80 7.60 7.59
C ASN A 163 -8.04 8.03 8.37
N ARG A 164 -8.85 8.92 7.83
CA ARG A 164 -10.12 9.36 8.45
C ARG A 164 -11.03 8.17 8.74
N GLY A 165 -11.18 7.26 7.77
CA GLY A 165 -12.00 6.05 7.93
C GLY A 165 -11.46 5.15 9.05
N VAL A 166 -10.18 4.82 9.01
CA VAL A 166 -9.53 3.98 10.04
C VAL A 166 -9.68 4.61 11.43
N LYS A 167 -9.35 5.90 11.58
CA LYS A 167 -9.39 6.61 12.87
C LYS A 167 -10.81 6.77 13.42
N ALA A 168 -11.81 6.87 12.57
CA ALA A 168 -13.21 6.92 13.00
C ALA A 168 -13.68 5.62 13.66
N ALA A 169 -13.14 4.46 13.26
CA ALA A 169 -13.51 3.16 13.81
C ALA A 169 -12.50 2.64 14.85
N ASN A 170 -11.21 2.82 14.61
CA ASN A 170 -10.13 2.36 15.48
C ASN A 170 -9.05 3.45 15.63
N PRO A 171 -9.17 4.39 16.59
CA PRO A 171 -8.21 5.48 16.78
C PRO A 171 -6.78 5.02 17.09
N LYS A 172 -6.60 3.77 17.56
CA LYS A 172 -5.28 3.20 17.89
C LYS A 172 -4.58 2.61 16.67
N ALA A 173 -5.35 2.19 15.66
CA ALA A 173 -4.77 1.64 14.44
C ALA A 173 -3.98 2.72 13.69
N LYS A 174 -2.96 2.28 12.95
CA LYS A 174 -2.02 3.12 12.21
C LYS A 174 -2.23 2.94 10.71
N VAL A 175 -2.22 4.04 10.00
CA VAL A 175 -2.21 4.03 8.55
C VAL A 175 -0.77 4.04 8.05
N VAL A 176 -0.47 3.11 7.17
CA VAL A 176 0.81 2.94 6.48
C VAL A 176 0.64 3.46 5.06
N ALA A 177 1.50 4.37 4.64
CA ALA A 177 1.54 4.83 3.26
C ALA A 177 1.67 3.65 2.28
N PRO A 178 1.19 3.74 1.05
CA PRO A 178 1.44 2.73 0.05
C PRO A 178 2.93 2.43 -0.09
N GLY A 179 3.29 1.14 -0.11
CA GLY A 179 4.67 0.75 -0.36
C GLY A 179 5.14 1.29 -1.71
N LEU A 180 6.21 2.08 -1.72
CA LEU A 180 6.73 2.67 -2.96
C LEU A 180 7.52 1.65 -3.75
N TYR A 181 7.25 1.58 -5.05
CA TYR A 181 8.06 0.86 -6.02
C TYR A 181 9.41 1.56 -6.23
N MET A 182 10.52 0.87 -6.00
CA MET A 182 11.86 1.46 -5.95
C MET A 182 12.79 0.97 -7.07
N VAL A 183 12.32 0.90 -8.30
CA VAL A 183 13.19 0.53 -9.44
C VAL A 183 13.87 1.74 -10.07
N ASP A 184 13.15 2.86 -10.19
CA ASP A 184 13.70 4.14 -10.62
C ASP A 184 13.74 5.11 -9.44
N ILE A 185 14.93 5.34 -8.88
CA ILE A 185 15.07 6.17 -7.68
C ILE A 185 14.77 7.64 -7.92
N PRO A 186 15.23 8.30 -8.99
CA PRO A 186 14.85 9.67 -9.28
C PRO A 186 13.33 9.85 -9.39
N GLU A 187 12.63 8.94 -10.06
CA GLU A 187 11.18 8.98 -10.21
C GLU A 187 10.47 8.71 -8.88
N THR A 188 10.92 7.73 -8.10
CA THR A 188 10.38 7.44 -6.77
C THR A 188 10.57 8.63 -5.83
N LYS A 189 11.72 9.29 -5.87
CA LYS A 189 11.98 10.52 -5.09
C LYS A 189 11.06 11.66 -5.50
N ALA A 190 10.92 11.89 -6.80
CA ALA A 190 10.02 12.93 -7.32
C ALA A 190 8.57 12.68 -6.90
N TYR A 191 8.15 11.42 -6.92
CA TYR A 191 6.81 11.03 -6.49
C TYR A 191 6.59 11.26 -4.98
N LEU A 192 7.51 10.83 -4.13
CA LEU A 192 7.40 11.04 -2.68
C LEU A 192 7.44 12.53 -2.33
N SER A 193 8.32 13.31 -2.99
CA SER A 193 8.35 14.77 -2.83
C SER A 193 7.02 15.40 -3.23
N ALA A 194 6.44 14.98 -4.35
CA ALA A 194 5.15 15.49 -4.80
C ALA A 194 3.99 15.16 -3.85
N ILE A 195 4.03 14.01 -3.17
CA ILE A 195 3.07 13.69 -2.09
C ILE A 195 3.18 14.71 -0.96
N TYR A 196 4.41 14.95 -0.47
CA TYR A 196 4.63 15.92 0.61
C TYR A 196 4.29 17.35 0.19
N ASP A 197 4.68 17.77 -1.02
CA ASP A 197 4.33 19.09 -1.58
C ASP A 197 2.81 19.28 -1.62
N HIS A 198 2.07 18.23 -1.99
CA HIS A 198 0.62 18.26 -1.98
C HIS A 198 0.07 18.43 -0.57
N ILE A 199 0.56 17.66 0.39
CA ILE A 199 0.15 17.72 1.80
C ILE A 199 0.42 19.12 2.38
N VAL A 200 1.65 19.62 2.28
CA VAL A 200 2.03 20.90 2.88
C VAL A 200 1.35 22.10 2.19
N SER A 201 0.92 21.97 0.94
CA SER A 201 0.16 23.02 0.24
C SER A 201 -1.26 23.19 0.78
N GLY A 202 -1.77 22.19 1.52
CA GLY A 202 -3.15 22.16 2.03
C GLY A 202 -4.22 22.14 0.94
N LYS A 203 -3.83 21.92 -0.30
CA LYS A 203 -4.74 21.81 -1.43
C LYS A 203 -5.18 20.36 -1.57
N LEU A 204 -6.30 20.04 -0.97
CA LEU A 204 -7.03 18.82 -1.29
C LEU A 204 -7.90 19.11 -2.52
N PRO A 205 -7.54 18.66 -3.72
CA PRO A 205 -8.09 19.21 -4.97
C PRO A 205 -9.55 18.85 -5.20
N SER A 206 -10.05 17.86 -4.49
CA SER A 206 -11.35 17.27 -4.82
C SER A 206 -12.42 17.50 -3.78
N THR A 207 -12.13 18.16 -2.69
CA THR A 207 -12.99 18.09 -1.51
C THR A 207 -13.67 19.38 -1.11
N SER A 208 -13.39 20.48 -1.77
CA SER A 208 -14.17 21.69 -1.63
C SER A 208 -15.42 21.61 -2.49
N MET A 209 -16.50 21.03 -1.97
CA MET A 209 -17.81 21.19 -2.58
C MET A 209 -18.42 22.52 -2.08
N GLU A 210 -18.72 23.43 -2.98
CA GLU A 210 -19.64 24.53 -2.72
C GLU A 210 -21.09 24.04 -2.83
N GLY A 211 -21.98 24.59 -2.05
CA GLY A 211 -23.40 24.25 -2.10
C GLY A 211 -23.87 23.28 -1.03
N GLY A 212 -23.28 23.32 0.18
CA GLY A 212 -23.82 22.64 1.37
C GLY A 212 -23.30 21.24 1.63
N LYS A 213 -22.27 20.81 0.92
CA LYS A 213 -21.69 19.48 1.11
C LYS A 213 -20.19 19.59 1.35
N ARG A 214 -19.80 19.12 2.49
CA ARG A 214 -18.45 18.86 3.00
C ARG A 214 -17.32 19.76 2.47
N LYS A 215 -17.13 20.90 3.11
CA LYS A 215 -15.89 21.66 3.01
C LYS A 215 -14.93 21.06 4.04
N LEU A 216 -13.98 20.26 3.59
CA LEU A 216 -12.85 19.88 4.43
C LEU A 216 -11.93 21.10 4.54
N ALA A 217 -11.51 21.43 5.76
CA ALA A 217 -10.45 22.39 5.95
C ALA A 217 -9.16 21.87 5.32
N ALA A 218 -8.33 22.77 4.83
CA ALA A 218 -6.99 22.43 4.41
C ALA A 218 -6.25 21.75 5.59
N ASP A 219 -5.62 20.63 5.32
CA ASP A 219 -4.88 19.85 6.30
C ASP A 219 -3.45 19.69 5.83
N THR A 220 -2.52 20.25 6.56
CA THR A 220 -1.10 20.27 6.21
C THR A 220 -0.25 19.37 7.11
N ASP A 221 -0.90 18.63 8.02
CA ASP A 221 -0.21 17.70 8.90
C ASP A 221 -0.07 16.31 8.25
N PRO A 222 1.15 15.87 7.88
CA PRO A 222 1.35 14.56 7.29
C PRO A 222 0.80 13.39 8.15
N SER A 223 0.69 13.55 9.48
CA SER A 223 0.16 12.51 10.36
C SER A 223 -1.33 12.23 10.16
N HIS A 224 -2.05 13.15 9.54
CA HIS A 224 -3.45 12.97 9.16
C HIS A 224 -3.63 12.21 7.84
N TYR A 225 -2.53 11.91 7.14
CA TYR A 225 -2.49 11.12 5.91
C TYR A 225 -1.98 9.71 6.19
N PHE A 226 -0.84 9.62 6.86
CA PHE A 226 -0.23 8.34 7.27
C PHE A 226 0.65 8.53 8.51
N GLU A 227 0.77 7.50 9.33
CA GLU A 227 1.70 7.47 10.46
C GLU A 227 3.03 6.82 10.11
N TYR A 228 3.06 6.02 9.06
CA TYR A 228 4.27 5.33 8.60
C TYR A 228 4.52 5.62 7.12
N LEU A 229 5.75 5.97 6.79
CA LEU A 229 6.28 5.85 5.44
C LEU A 229 6.51 4.39 5.09
N ASN A 230 6.50 4.09 3.80
CA ASN A 230 6.67 2.73 3.34
C ASN A 230 7.27 2.69 1.93
N TRP A 231 8.20 1.78 1.72
CA TRP A 231 8.74 1.48 0.40
C TRP A 231 9.26 0.05 0.32
N HIS A 232 9.51 -0.42 -0.91
CA HIS A 232 9.94 -1.77 -1.25
C HIS A 232 11.38 -1.76 -1.78
N PRO A 233 12.39 -1.74 -0.90
CA PRO A 233 13.77 -1.58 -1.29
C PRO A 233 14.42 -2.92 -1.65
N TYR A 234 13.91 -3.59 -2.68
CA TYR A 234 14.54 -4.80 -3.16
C TYR A 234 15.99 -4.56 -3.53
N ILE A 235 16.87 -5.50 -3.16
CA ILE A 235 18.27 -5.44 -3.56
C ILE A 235 18.40 -6.03 -4.96
N HIS A 236 18.97 -5.22 -5.84
CA HIS A 236 19.38 -5.65 -7.19
C HIS A 236 20.88 -5.72 -7.24
N GLU A 237 21.43 -6.70 -7.95
CA GLU A 237 22.88 -6.87 -8.13
C GLU A 237 23.57 -5.57 -8.57
N LYS A 238 22.93 -4.83 -9.47
CA LYS A 238 23.45 -3.56 -10.02
C LYS A 238 23.53 -2.41 -9.02
N HIS A 239 22.82 -2.49 -7.90
CA HIS A 239 22.63 -1.37 -6.96
C HIS A 239 23.09 -1.69 -5.53
N THR A 240 23.72 -2.82 -5.29
CA THR A 240 24.10 -3.26 -3.93
C THR A 240 24.92 -2.20 -3.19
N LEU A 241 25.88 -1.55 -3.86
CA LEU A 241 26.73 -0.53 -3.23
C LEU A 241 26.02 0.81 -2.93
N SER A 242 25.00 1.16 -3.71
CA SER A 242 24.24 2.41 -3.55
C SER A 242 22.95 2.23 -2.73
N TRP A 243 22.59 1.00 -2.41
CA TRP A 243 21.29 0.65 -1.82
C TRP A 243 21.01 1.37 -0.51
N LEU A 244 21.98 1.46 0.39
CA LEU A 244 21.81 2.21 1.65
C LEU A 244 21.56 3.69 1.40
N ALA A 245 22.38 4.33 0.55
CA ALA A 245 22.24 5.75 0.22
C ALA A 245 20.91 6.06 -0.49
N MET A 246 20.39 5.12 -1.28
CA MET A 246 19.08 5.23 -1.91
C MET A 246 17.96 5.32 -0.85
N ASN A 247 17.99 4.43 0.14
CA ASN A 247 17.01 4.44 1.24
C ASN A 247 17.13 5.72 2.09
N GLU A 248 18.34 6.12 2.46
CA GLU A 248 18.59 7.37 3.19
C GLU A 248 18.05 8.59 2.41
N SER A 249 18.23 8.61 1.10
CA SER A 249 17.77 9.71 0.24
C SER A 249 16.25 9.81 0.14
N LEU A 250 15.51 8.73 0.30
CA LEU A 250 14.04 8.76 0.39
C LEU A 250 13.59 9.33 1.73
N TYR A 251 14.21 8.89 2.82
CA TYR A 251 13.91 9.44 4.14
C TYR A 251 14.22 10.94 4.23
N GLN A 252 15.30 11.40 3.57
CA GLN A 252 15.66 12.80 3.54
C GLN A 252 14.54 13.69 2.97
N ILE A 253 13.69 13.18 2.06
CA ILE A 253 12.54 13.93 1.55
C ILE A 253 11.55 14.26 2.68
N ALA A 254 11.26 13.31 3.57
CA ALA A 254 10.41 13.59 4.72
C ALA A 254 11.05 14.63 5.66
N VAL A 255 12.36 14.54 5.89
CA VAL A 255 13.12 15.53 6.70
C VAL A 255 13.03 16.91 6.07
N ASP A 256 13.24 17.03 4.77
CA ASP A 256 13.22 18.30 4.03
C ASP A 256 11.82 18.97 4.05
N HIS A 257 10.76 18.18 4.21
CA HIS A 257 9.37 18.66 4.37
C HIS A 257 8.94 18.84 5.83
N GLY A 258 9.88 18.79 6.77
CA GLY A 258 9.60 19.05 8.20
C GLY A 258 9.03 17.84 8.95
N ASP A 259 9.03 16.65 8.35
CA ASP A 259 8.50 15.41 8.94
C ASP A 259 9.62 14.49 9.45
N ALA A 260 10.66 15.09 9.99
CA ALA A 260 11.77 14.38 10.62
C ALA A 260 11.27 13.51 11.80
N GLY A 261 11.73 12.26 11.87
CA GLY A 261 11.28 11.30 12.88
C GLY A 261 10.06 10.49 12.46
N ARG A 262 9.51 10.71 11.24
CA ARG A 262 8.49 9.83 10.67
C ARG A 262 8.99 8.39 10.66
N LYS A 263 8.21 7.50 11.23
CA LYS A 263 8.54 6.09 11.26
C LYS A 263 8.37 5.45 9.88
N ILE A 264 9.13 4.40 9.66
CA ILE A 264 9.18 3.67 8.39
C ILE A 264 8.79 2.22 8.64
N ILE A 265 7.96 1.71 7.75
CA ILE A 265 7.75 0.27 7.55
C ILE A 265 8.31 -0.09 6.17
N ILE A 266 9.06 -1.17 6.10
CA ILE A 266 9.45 -1.78 4.84
C ILE A 266 8.54 -2.98 4.65
N SER A 267 7.46 -2.80 3.87
CA SER A 267 6.41 -3.81 3.75
C SER A 267 6.72 -4.92 2.76
N GLU A 268 7.73 -4.73 1.92
CA GLU A 268 8.32 -5.78 1.09
C GLU A 268 9.84 -5.59 0.99
N PHE A 269 10.57 -6.64 1.20
CA PHE A 269 12.02 -6.66 1.11
C PHE A 269 12.51 -8.02 0.63
N GLY A 270 13.53 -8.03 -0.20
CA GLY A 270 14.14 -9.24 -0.68
C GLY A 270 15.22 -8.97 -1.73
N TYR A 271 15.74 -10.04 -2.31
CA TYR A 271 16.67 -9.97 -3.42
C TYR A 271 15.91 -10.16 -4.73
N PHE A 272 16.07 -9.22 -5.66
CA PHE A 272 15.44 -9.28 -6.97
C PHE A 272 16.46 -9.73 -7.99
N ASP A 273 16.47 -11.03 -8.30
CA ASP A 273 17.30 -11.62 -9.34
C ASP A 273 16.51 -12.67 -10.12
N SER A 274 16.93 -12.87 -11.36
CA SER A 274 16.47 -13.94 -12.23
C SER A 274 17.06 -15.31 -11.88
N TYR A 275 18.10 -15.36 -11.04
CA TYR A 275 18.78 -16.61 -10.65
C TYR A 275 18.13 -17.22 -9.42
N LEU A 276 17.14 -18.06 -9.64
CA LEU A 276 16.39 -18.75 -8.57
C LEU A 276 17.29 -19.72 -7.76
N GLU A 277 18.34 -20.27 -8.37
CA GLU A 277 19.20 -21.30 -7.78
C GLU A 277 20.06 -20.84 -6.59
N ARG A 278 20.29 -19.52 -6.43
CA ARG A 278 21.12 -18.96 -5.33
C ARG A 278 20.34 -18.08 -4.36
N ARG A 279 19.04 -18.14 -4.40
CA ARG A 279 18.19 -17.17 -3.69
C ARG A 279 18.36 -17.24 -2.18
N GLU A 280 18.47 -18.44 -1.61
CA GLU A 280 18.62 -18.63 -0.16
C GLU A 280 19.95 -18.06 0.34
N GLU A 281 21.04 -18.33 -0.39
CA GLU A 281 22.37 -17.77 -0.10
C GLU A 281 22.32 -16.24 -0.17
N LEU A 282 21.72 -15.67 -1.23
CA LEU A 282 21.63 -14.22 -1.42
C LEU A 282 20.74 -13.55 -0.35
N ILE A 283 19.70 -14.23 0.13
CA ILE A 283 18.91 -13.73 1.27
C ILE A 283 19.78 -13.71 2.52
N ALA A 284 20.49 -14.78 2.85
CA ALA A 284 21.31 -14.89 4.04
C ALA A 284 22.54 -13.95 4.00
N ASP A 285 23.26 -13.95 2.88
CA ASP A 285 24.57 -13.30 2.77
C ASP A 285 24.49 -11.82 2.35
N VAL A 286 23.38 -11.41 1.73
CA VAL A 286 23.20 -10.05 1.24
C VAL A 286 22.04 -9.33 1.94
N CYS A 287 20.83 -9.92 1.92
CA CYS A 287 19.66 -9.23 2.43
C CYS A 287 19.71 -9.01 3.94
N VAL A 288 20.12 -10.02 4.71
CA VAL A 288 20.16 -9.91 6.17
C VAL A 288 21.18 -8.85 6.64
N PRO A 289 22.45 -8.86 6.17
CA PRO A 289 23.39 -7.81 6.53
C PRO A 289 22.96 -6.41 6.05
N ALA A 290 22.35 -6.32 4.85
CA ALA A 290 21.90 -5.04 4.32
C ALA A 290 20.78 -4.42 5.19
N ILE A 291 19.81 -5.21 5.62
CA ILE A 291 18.72 -4.69 6.46
C ILE A 291 19.21 -4.32 7.87
N VAL A 292 20.17 -5.06 8.43
CA VAL A 292 20.82 -4.69 9.69
C VAL A 292 21.51 -3.34 9.54
N ALA A 293 22.34 -3.16 8.51
CA ALA A 293 23.02 -1.89 8.26
C ALA A 293 22.04 -0.74 8.01
N LEU A 294 20.92 -0.99 7.32
CA LEU A 294 19.89 0.01 7.09
C LEU A 294 19.20 0.44 8.40
N THR A 295 18.85 -0.51 9.27
CA THR A 295 18.20 -0.22 10.55
C THR A 295 19.13 0.51 11.54
N GLU A 296 20.45 0.28 11.44
CA GLU A 296 21.44 1.04 12.20
C GLU A 296 21.52 2.49 11.73
N ARG A 297 21.38 2.75 10.42
CA ARG A 297 21.44 4.10 9.85
C ARG A 297 20.12 4.85 9.96
N LEU A 298 19.00 4.17 9.70
CA LEU A 298 17.66 4.72 9.79
C LEU A 298 16.93 4.14 11.00
N GLN A 299 17.23 4.67 12.19
CA GLN A 299 16.64 4.23 13.46
C GLN A 299 15.12 4.45 13.56
N THR A 300 14.54 5.12 12.57
CA THR A 300 13.09 5.30 12.41
C THR A 300 12.38 4.08 11.80
N ILE A 301 13.13 3.07 11.31
CA ILE A 301 12.53 1.83 10.82
C ILE A 301 11.96 1.05 12.00
N GLU A 302 10.65 0.78 11.94
CA GLU A 302 9.93 0.05 12.98
C GLU A 302 9.77 -1.43 12.66
N SER A 303 9.58 -1.79 11.39
CA SER A 303 9.46 -3.18 10.96
C SER A 303 9.85 -3.38 9.50
N VAL A 304 10.26 -4.61 9.22
CA VAL A 304 10.62 -5.08 7.87
C VAL A 304 9.91 -6.39 7.59
N TYR A 305 9.27 -6.48 6.45
CA TYR A 305 8.57 -7.66 5.99
C TYR A 305 9.33 -8.28 4.82
N MET A 306 9.81 -9.50 5.01
CA MET A 306 10.45 -10.25 3.93
C MET A 306 9.40 -10.67 2.91
N PHE A 307 9.62 -10.32 1.67
CA PHE A 307 8.79 -10.75 0.56
C PHE A 307 9.49 -11.89 -0.16
N ARG A 308 8.95 -12.99 -0.15
CA ARG A 308 7.72 -13.62 0.32
C ARG A 308 8.08 -15.01 0.85
N MET A 309 7.20 -15.60 1.65
CA MET A 309 7.40 -16.96 2.15
C MET A 309 7.37 -18.03 1.05
N PHE A 310 6.67 -17.78 -0.07
CA PHE A 310 6.51 -18.69 -1.19
C PHE A 310 6.79 -18.01 -2.53
N ASN A 311 7.42 -18.68 -3.47
CA ASN A 311 7.61 -18.19 -4.83
C ASN A 311 6.38 -18.46 -5.71
N TRP A 312 6.06 -17.48 -6.56
CA TRP A 312 5.20 -17.71 -7.71
C TRP A 312 6.11 -18.18 -8.85
N THR A 313 5.96 -19.41 -9.28
CA THR A 313 6.45 -19.78 -10.61
C THR A 313 5.32 -19.54 -11.60
N SER A 314 5.66 -19.37 -12.86
CA SER A 314 4.71 -19.28 -13.97
C SER A 314 3.81 -20.52 -14.10
N ALA A 315 4.10 -21.57 -13.36
CA ALA A 315 3.33 -22.81 -13.25
C ALA A 315 2.49 -22.91 -11.96
N GLY A 316 2.46 -21.86 -11.13
CA GLY A 316 1.72 -21.87 -9.85
C GLY A 316 2.35 -22.72 -8.74
N SER A 317 3.59 -23.19 -8.91
CA SER A 317 4.31 -23.93 -7.87
C SER A 317 4.98 -22.98 -6.88
N THR A 318 4.98 -23.35 -5.63
CA THR A 318 5.61 -22.64 -4.51
C THR A 318 7.03 -23.15 -4.27
N VAL A 319 7.94 -22.29 -3.87
CA VAL A 319 9.34 -22.62 -3.58
C VAL A 319 9.57 -23.18 -2.17
N VAL A 320 8.60 -23.66 -1.52
CA VAL A 320 8.85 -24.68 -0.52
C VAL A 320 8.57 -26.00 -1.21
N GLU A 321 9.57 -26.62 -1.77
CA GLU A 321 9.52 -28.03 -2.04
C GLU A 321 9.36 -28.70 -0.67
N THR A 322 8.16 -29.15 -0.40
CA THR A 322 7.95 -30.13 0.66
C THR A 322 8.38 -31.46 0.09
N GLU A 323 9.55 -31.98 0.45
CA GLU A 323 9.82 -33.41 0.37
C GLU A 323 8.76 -34.21 1.11
#